data_c89bc1312748ce22f0d0a596486a8b26
#
_entry.id   c89bc1312748ce22f0d0a596486a8b26
#
_cell.length_a   1.000
_cell.length_b   1.000
_cell.length_c   1.000
_cell.angle_alpha   90.00
_cell.angle_beta   90.00
_cell.angle_gamma   90.00
#
_symmetry.space_group_name_H-M   'P 1'
#
loop_
_entity.id
_entity.type
_entity.pdbx_description
1 polymer ?
#
loop_
_entity_poly.entity_id
_entity_poly.type
_entity_poly.pdbx_seq_one_letter_code
_entity_poly.pdbx_strand_id
1 'polypeptide(L)'
;MSYLKIGRIIETDVLVVGGGGAAARAALSSVESGVSVRMAVKSKWLGSGSTATAFSELLAIAAAIGHADERDHPEVHYEDTLDAGRGFIDPELVWTLASEVPDRIQDLRNIGLNFDKEENGKLVQGMSDFATYPRTCRVNGVTARHILVALAKQIKKHNVPIDENIMVFKLL
;
A
#
# COMPACT_ATOMS: atom_id res chain seq x y z
N MET A 1 29.44 7.26 -29.56
CA MET A 1 28.19 6.80 -28.91
C MET A 1 28.38 5.34 -28.54
N SER A 2 28.45 5.03 -27.27
CA SER A 2 28.51 3.63 -26.79
C SER A 2 27.10 3.02 -27.01
N TYR A 3 26.96 2.08 -27.93
CA TYR A 3 25.72 1.34 -28.09
C TYR A 3 25.53 0.43 -26.88
N LEU A 4 24.39 0.55 -26.19
CA LEU A 4 24.02 -0.38 -25.14
C LEU A 4 23.92 -1.78 -25.77
N LYS A 5 24.69 -2.70 -25.22
CA LYS A 5 24.66 -4.10 -25.68
C LYS A 5 23.48 -4.80 -25.02
N ILE A 6 22.53 -5.32 -25.81
CA ILE A 6 21.44 -6.12 -25.28
C ILE A 6 22.03 -7.44 -24.78
N GLY A 7 22.00 -7.63 -23.46
CA GLY A 7 22.51 -8.85 -22.84
C GLY A 7 21.46 -9.94 -22.69
N ARG A 8 20.21 -9.56 -22.42
CA ARG A 8 19.10 -10.50 -22.18
C ARG A 8 17.75 -9.86 -22.50
N ILE A 9 16.85 -10.62 -23.09
CA ILE A 9 15.45 -10.26 -23.26
C ILE A 9 14.63 -11.15 -22.34
N ILE A 10 13.66 -10.57 -21.63
CA ILE A 10 12.74 -11.27 -20.75
C ILE A 10 11.34 -10.81 -21.14
N GLU A 11 10.44 -11.76 -21.33
CA GLU A 11 9.04 -11.51 -21.65
C GLU A 11 8.17 -11.69 -20.39
N THR A 12 7.18 -10.85 -20.23
CA THR A 12 6.16 -10.92 -19.18
C THR A 12 4.96 -10.08 -19.60
N ASP A 13 3.75 -10.46 -19.19
CA ASP A 13 2.53 -9.68 -19.52
C ASP A 13 2.52 -8.35 -18.75
N VAL A 14 2.96 -8.37 -17.50
CA VAL A 14 3.02 -7.18 -16.64
C VAL A 14 4.41 -7.04 -16.02
N LEU A 15 5.08 -5.94 -16.31
CA LEU A 15 6.31 -5.52 -15.62
C LEU A 15 5.98 -4.46 -14.57
N VAL A 16 6.18 -4.80 -13.31
CA VAL A 16 6.03 -3.86 -12.19
C VAL A 16 7.38 -3.21 -11.89
N VAL A 17 7.48 -1.90 -12.07
CA VAL A 17 8.69 -1.13 -11.78
C VAL A 17 8.60 -0.52 -10.38
N GLY A 18 9.40 -1.03 -9.46
CA GLY A 18 9.44 -0.61 -8.06
C GLY A 18 9.22 -1.76 -7.08
N GLY A 19 9.37 -1.48 -5.80
CA GLY A 19 9.29 -2.48 -4.73
C GLY A 19 8.60 -1.99 -3.46
N GLY A 20 7.93 -0.84 -3.51
CA GLY A 20 7.13 -0.31 -2.39
C GLY A 20 5.74 -0.94 -2.28
N GLY A 21 4.91 -0.43 -1.37
CA GLY A 21 3.56 -0.94 -1.12
C GLY A 21 2.67 -0.96 -2.35
N ALA A 22 2.65 0.12 -3.13
CA ALA A 22 1.87 0.21 -4.37
C ALA A 22 2.32 -0.83 -5.40
N ALA A 23 3.64 -0.96 -5.62
CA ALA A 23 4.21 -1.95 -6.53
C ALA A 23 3.87 -3.39 -6.09
N ALA A 24 4.01 -3.68 -4.79
CA ALA A 24 3.67 -4.99 -4.23
C ALA A 24 2.18 -5.31 -4.41
N ARG A 25 1.29 -4.35 -4.20
CA ARG A 25 -0.16 -4.55 -4.41
C ARG A 25 -0.51 -4.74 -5.89
N ALA A 26 0.11 -3.94 -6.78
CA ALA A 26 -0.07 -4.08 -8.22
C ALA A 26 0.39 -5.47 -8.72
N ALA A 27 1.58 -5.92 -8.28
CA ALA A 27 2.09 -7.24 -8.64
C ALA A 27 1.16 -8.36 -8.15
N LEU A 28 0.67 -8.26 -6.91
CA LEU A 28 -0.26 -9.25 -6.35
C LEU A 28 -1.58 -9.28 -7.14
N SER A 29 -2.18 -8.12 -7.38
CA SER A 29 -3.43 -8.03 -8.15
C SER A 29 -3.29 -8.60 -9.57
N SER A 30 -2.18 -8.31 -10.22
CA SER A 30 -1.91 -8.81 -11.58
C SER A 30 -1.77 -10.34 -11.59
N VAL A 31 -0.98 -10.92 -10.68
CA VAL A 31 -0.81 -12.38 -10.65
C VAL A 31 -2.09 -13.11 -10.25
N GLU A 32 -2.89 -12.53 -9.36
CA GLU A 32 -4.21 -13.06 -9.00
C GLU A 32 -5.20 -13.02 -10.17
N SER A 33 -5.00 -12.12 -11.14
CA SER A 33 -5.76 -12.06 -12.39
C SER A 33 -5.29 -13.09 -13.44
N GLY A 34 -4.30 -13.92 -13.13
CA GLY A 34 -3.84 -15.02 -13.96
C GLY A 34 -2.84 -14.66 -15.06
N VAL A 35 -2.26 -13.46 -15.04
CA VAL A 35 -1.24 -13.02 -15.99
C VAL A 35 0.17 -13.23 -15.44
N SER A 36 1.16 -13.35 -16.32
CA SER A 36 2.57 -13.42 -15.92
C SER A 36 3.05 -12.07 -15.43
N VAL A 37 3.71 -12.05 -14.28
CA VAL A 37 4.17 -10.82 -13.61
C VAL A 37 5.64 -10.92 -13.28
N ARG A 38 6.37 -9.83 -13.46
CA ARG A 38 7.75 -9.67 -13.01
C ARG A 38 7.93 -8.31 -12.35
N MET A 39 8.72 -8.27 -11.28
CA MET A 39 9.08 -7.03 -10.60
C MET A 39 10.53 -6.66 -10.88
N ALA A 40 10.79 -5.38 -11.26
CA ALA A 40 12.13 -4.82 -11.37
C ALA A 40 12.34 -3.80 -10.26
N VAL A 41 13.29 -4.05 -9.36
CA VAL A 41 13.54 -3.25 -8.17
C VAL A 41 14.96 -2.68 -8.20
N LYS A 42 15.08 -1.35 -8.02
CA LYS A 42 16.36 -0.64 -8.14
C LYS A 42 17.42 -1.10 -7.14
N SER A 43 17.00 -1.55 -5.98
CA SER A 43 17.89 -2.01 -4.90
C SER A 43 17.35 -3.30 -4.28
N LYS A 44 17.86 -3.72 -3.13
CA LYS A 44 17.37 -4.92 -2.45
C LYS A 44 15.91 -4.70 -2.02
N TRP A 45 15.04 -5.63 -2.42
CA TRP A 45 13.64 -5.59 -2.05
C TRP A 45 13.45 -5.76 -0.54
N LEU A 46 12.44 -5.10 0.02
CA LEU A 46 12.14 -5.01 1.45
C LEU A 46 13.24 -4.30 2.29
N GLY A 47 14.34 -3.90 1.69
CA GLY A 47 15.44 -3.23 2.37
C GLY A 47 15.55 -1.73 2.08
N SER A 48 14.73 -1.20 1.17
CA SER A 48 14.80 0.19 0.73
C SER A 48 13.44 0.73 0.29
N GLY A 49 13.36 2.06 0.17
CA GLY A 49 12.14 2.78 -0.20
C GLY A 49 11.27 3.12 1.00
N SER A 50 10.44 4.15 0.85
CA SER A 50 9.66 4.74 1.94
C SER A 50 8.81 3.72 2.70
N THR A 51 8.11 2.83 2.01
CA THR A 51 7.26 1.81 2.67
C THR A 51 8.07 0.83 3.54
N ALA A 52 9.30 0.50 3.13
CA ALA A 52 10.17 -0.42 3.87
C ALA A 52 10.84 0.24 5.07
N THR A 53 11.18 1.52 4.96
CA THR A 53 12.04 2.24 5.91
C THR A 53 11.31 3.26 6.75
N ALA A 54 10.07 3.63 6.40
CA ALA A 54 9.27 4.57 7.19
C ALA A 54 9.01 4.00 8.60
N PHE A 55 9.41 4.79 9.58
CA PHE A 55 9.23 4.50 11.00
C PHE A 55 8.64 5.73 11.68
N SER A 56 7.45 5.57 12.25
CA SER A 56 6.82 6.58 13.10
C SER A 56 5.65 5.94 13.84
N GLU A 57 5.51 6.25 15.10
CA GLU A 57 4.34 5.83 15.90
C GLU A 57 3.01 6.37 15.36
N LEU A 58 3.10 7.46 14.59
CA LEU A 58 1.95 8.08 13.92
C LEU A 58 1.63 7.47 12.56
N LEU A 59 2.50 6.59 12.04
CA LEU A 59 2.32 5.98 10.73
C LEU A 59 1.19 4.96 10.78
N ALA A 60 0.08 5.27 10.12
CA ALA A 60 -1.16 4.52 10.16
C ALA A 60 -1.89 4.58 8.81
N ILE A 61 -2.96 3.81 8.69
CA ILE A 61 -3.92 3.93 7.58
C ILE A 61 -5.17 4.60 8.12
N ALA A 62 -5.57 5.73 7.54
CA ALA A 62 -6.86 6.34 7.82
C ALA A 62 -7.96 5.55 7.11
N ALA A 63 -8.93 5.01 7.88
CA ALA A 63 -10.05 4.25 7.35
C ALA A 63 -11.29 4.47 8.23
N ALA A 64 -12.34 5.03 7.66
CA ALA A 64 -13.60 5.28 8.35
C ALA A 64 -14.39 3.97 8.49
N ILE A 65 -14.04 3.17 9.51
CA ILE A 65 -14.68 1.87 9.80
C ILE A 65 -15.61 1.92 11.02
N GLY A 66 -15.76 3.08 11.65
CA GLY A 66 -16.72 3.32 12.75
C GLY A 66 -16.44 2.56 14.05
N HIS A 67 -15.22 2.06 14.28
CA HIS A 67 -14.92 1.29 15.49
C HIS A 67 -14.76 2.19 16.73
N ALA A 68 -14.09 3.34 16.58
CA ALA A 68 -13.92 4.30 17.67
C ALA A 68 -15.10 5.28 17.78
N ASP A 69 -15.70 5.67 16.65
CA ASP A 69 -16.86 6.56 16.61
C ASP A 69 -17.76 6.14 15.44
N GLU A 70 -19.01 5.77 15.74
CA GLU A 70 -19.97 5.28 14.75
C GLU A 70 -20.43 6.37 13.75
N ARG A 71 -20.15 7.64 14.04
CA ARG A 71 -20.41 8.76 13.12
C ARG A 71 -19.34 8.89 12.04
N ASP A 72 -18.20 8.18 12.18
CA ASP A 72 -17.16 8.18 11.17
C ASP A 72 -17.50 7.22 10.04
N HIS A 73 -17.73 7.76 8.86
CA HIS A 73 -18.06 7.03 7.64
C HIS A 73 -17.32 7.62 6.43
N PRO A 74 -17.30 6.95 5.27
CA PRO A 74 -16.52 7.36 4.11
C PRO A 74 -16.75 8.81 3.65
N GLU A 75 -17.97 9.32 3.74
CA GLU A 75 -18.31 10.69 3.35
C GLU A 75 -17.61 11.72 4.24
N VAL A 76 -17.55 11.49 5.57
CA VAL A 76 -16.80 12.37 6.49
C VAL A 76 -15.31 12.30 6.21
N HIS A 77 -14.78 11.09 5.92
CA HIS A 77 -13.38 10.93 5.53
C HIS A 77 -13.06 11.67 4.23
N TYR A 78 -13.98 11.63 3.28
CA TYR A 78 -13.88 12.35 2.01
C TYR A 78 -13.85 13.87 2.22
N GLU A 79 -14.78 14.42 2.99
CA GLU A 79 -14.87 15.87 3.28
C GLU A 79 -13.61 16.37 4.01
N ASP A 80 -13.19 15.68 5.07
CA ASP A 80 -11.97 16.00 5.81
C ASP A 80 -10.73 16.02 4.88
N THR A 81 -10.65 15.06 3.96
CA THR A 81 -9.52 14.97 3.03
C THR A 81 -9.53 16.07 1.99
N LEU A 82 -10.71 16.44 1.47
CA LEU A 82 -10.85 17.57 0.54
C LEU A 82 -10.46 18.89 1.23
N ASP A 83 -10.92 19.11 2.45
CA ASP A 83 -10.58 20.31 3.22
C ASP A 83 -9.07 20.39 3.49
N ALA A 84 -8.44 19.29 3.86
CA ALA A 84 -6.99 19.20 4.04
C ALA A 84 -6.23 19.49 2.75
N GLY A 85 -6.76 19.08 1.62
CA GLY A 85 -6.16 19.27 0.28
C GLY A 85 -6.17 20.70 -0.24
N ARG A 86 -6.94 21.61 0.38
CA ARG A 86 -6.96 23.06 0.06
C ARG A 86 -7.11 23.38 -1.43
N GLY A 87 -7.83 22.58 -2.19
CA GLY A 87 -8.06 22.75 -3.62
C GLY A 87 -6.95 22.17 -4.53
N PHE A 88 -5.90 21.56 -3.96
CA PHE A 88 -4.82 20.90 -4.71
C PHE A 88 -4.98 19.37 -4.75
N ILE A 89 -6.21 18.89 -4.75
CA ILE A 89 -6.52 17.47 -4.67
C ILE A 89 -7.59 17.10 -5.69
N ASP A 90 -7.51 15.89 -6.23
CA ASP A 90 -8.50 15.34 -7.14
C ASP A 90 -9.66 14.72 -6.35
N PRO A 91 -10.88 15.25 -6.41
CA PRO A 91 -12.02 14.76 -5.65
C PRO A 91 -12.40 13.30 -5.97
N GLU A 92 -12.24 12.86 -7.23
CA GLU A 92 -12.57 11.49 -7.62
C GLU A 92 -11.61 10.48 -6.98
N LEU A 93 -10.31 10.81 -6.94
CA LEU A 93 -9.31 9.99 -6.25
C LEU A 93 -9.53 9.98 -4.74
N VAL A 94 -9.92 11.11 -4.15
CA VAL A 94 -10.26 11.17 -2.72
C VAL A 94 -11.47 10.31 -2.40
N TRP A 95 -12.51 10.35 -3.24
CA TRP A 95 -13.69 9.50 -3.05
C TRP A 95 -13.33 8.01 -3.15
N THR A 96 -12.55 7.64 -4.16
CA THR A 96 -12.06 6.26 -4.32
C THR A 96 -11.29 5.81 -3.07
N LEU A 97 -10.38 6.65 -2.56
CA LEU A 97 -9.65 6.35 -1.34
C LEU A 97 -10.59 6.16 -0.13
N ALA A 98 -11.44 7.15 0.14
CA ALA A 98 -12.29 7.16 1.33
C ALA A 98 -13.31 6.02 1.33
N SER A 99 -13.91 5.72 0.17
CA SER A 99 -14.94 4.69 0.04
C SER A 99 -14.37 3.26 0.06
N GLU A 100 -13.16 3.06 -0.49
CA GLU A 100 -12.60 1.72 -0.60
C GLU A 100 -11.72 1.31 0.59
N VAL A 101 -11.11 2.26 1.30
CA VAL A 101 -10.13 1.93 2.35
C VAL A 101 -10.68 1.04 3.47
N PRO A 102 -11.97 1.09 3.89
CA PRO A 102 -12.51 0.15 4.85
C PRO A 102 -12.36 -1.32 4.41
N ASP A 103 -12.65 -1.61 3.15
CA ASP A 103 -12.47 -2.96 2.56
C ASP A 103 -11.01 -3.34 2.47
N ARG A 104 -10.13 -2.37 2.14
CA ARG A 104 -8.67 -2.62 2.07
C ARG A 104 -8.08 -2.96 3.43
N ILE A 105 -8.62 -2.41 4.53
CA ILE A 105 -8.26 -2.85 5.89
C ILE A 105 -8.58 -4.34 6.08
N GLN A 106 -9.76 -4.77 5.63
CA GLN A 106 -10.14 -6.18 5.73
C GLN A 106 -9.28 -7.07 4.85
N ASP A 107 -8.95 -6.66 3.63
CA ASP A 107 -8.04 -7.39 2.75
C ASP A 107 -6.66 -7.60 3.40
N LEU A 108 -6.09 -6.54 3.98
CA LEU A 108 -4.81 -6.64 4.69
C LEU A 108 -4.88 -7.60 5.88
N ARG A 109 -5.99 -7.62 6.62
CA ARG A 109 -6.22 -8.60 7.69
C ARG A 109 -6.28 -10.02 7.15
N ASN A 110 -6.97 -10.24 6.04
CA ASN A 110 -7.11 -11.54 5.40
C ASN A 110 -5.75 -12.13 4.95
N ILE A 111 -4.81 -11.28 4.53
CA ILE A 111 -3.45 -11.71 4.19
C ILE A 111 -2.50 -11.77 5.39
N GLY A 112 -3.02 -11.60 6.60
CA GLY A 112 -2.29 -11.82 7.85
C GLY A 112 -1.69 -10.57 8.49
N LEU A 113 -2.15 -9.36 8.15
CA LEU A 113 -1.76 -8.16 8.87
C LEU A 113 -2.55 -8.05 10.17
N ASN A 114 -1.85 -8.04 11.28
CA ASN A 114 -2.45 -7.89 12.61
C ASN A 114 -2.38 -6.42 13.05
N PHE A 115 -3.44 -5.69 12.82
CA PHE A 115 -3.62 -4.35 13.38
C PHE A 115 -3.83 -4.42 14.90
N ASP A 116 -3.48 -3.34 15.58
CA ASP A 116 -3.73 -3.18 17.02
C ASP A 116 -5.25 -3.27 17.30
N LYS A 117 -5.61 -3.99 18.36
CA LYS A 117 -6.99 -4.26 18.74
C LYS A 117 -7.25 -3.91 20.19
N GLU A 118 -8.46 -3.50 20.50
CA GLU A 118 -8.99 -3.41 21.83
C GLU A 118 -9.34 -4.81 22.38
N GLU A 119 -9.60 -4.89 23.68
CA GLU A 119 -10.00 -6.15 24.35
C GLU A 119 -11.28 -6.77 23.76
N ASN A 120 -12.20 -5.95 23.26
CA ASN A 120 -13.44 -6.37 22.61
C ASN A 120 -13.24 -6.86 21.15
N GLY A 121 -12.00 -6.83 20.63
CA GLY A 121 -11.65 -7.25 19.27
C GLY A 121 -11.85 -6.20 18.19
N LYS A 122 -12.40 -5.03 18.49
CA LYS A 122 -12.43 -3.89 17.56
C LYS A 122 -11.01 -3.40 17.27
N LEU A 123 -10.78 -2.84 16.09
CA LEU A 123 -9.49 -2.21 15.78
C LEU A 123 -9.35 -0.92 16.58
N VAL A 124 -8.17 -0.70 17.14
CA VAL A 124 -7.82 0.60 17.72
C VAL A 124 -7.77 1.63 16.60
N GLN A 125 -8.54 2.70 16.76
CA GLN A 125 -8.54 3.83 15.84
C GLN A 125 -8.09 5.09 16.57
N GLY A 126 -7.02 5.72 16.06
CA GLY A 126 -6.47 6.97 16.59
C GLY A 126 -6.92 8.19 15.80
N MET A 127 -6.78 9.37 16.41
CA MET A 127 -6.90 10.64 15.68
C MET A 127 -5.75 10.81 14.70
N SER A 128 -6.00 11.49 13.60
CA SER A 128 -4.99 12.03 12.69
C SER A 128 -5.22 13.53 12.48
N ASP A 129 -4.21 14.19 11.94
CA ASP A 129 -4.35 15.60 11.56
C ASP A 129 -5.50 15.75 10.57
N PHE A 130 -6.27 16.82 10.70
CA PHE A 130 -7.42 17.17 9.87
C PHE A 130 -8.62 16.19 9.91
N ALA A 131 -8.59 15.16 10.75
CA ALA A 131 -9.72 14.24 10.89
C ALA A 131 -10.75 14.74 11.89
N THR A 132 -12.03 14.69 11.53
CA THR A 132 -13.15 14.99 12.44
C THR A 132 -13.30 13.90 13.49
N TYR A 133 -13.07 12.63 13.13
CA TYR A 133 -13.18 11.48 14.04
C TYR A 133 -11.93 10.60 14.02
N PRO A 134 -11.68 9.81 15.07
CA PRO A 134 -10.58 8.85 15.11
C PRO A 134 -10.79 7.76 14.04
N ARG A 135 -9.84 7.62 13.10
CA ARG A 135 -9.93 6.63 12.01
C ARG A 135 -8.62 5.95 11.64
N THR A 136 -7.52 6.25 12.30
CA THR A 136 -6.23 5.68 11.92
C THR A 136 -6.01 4.30 12.54
N CYS A 137 -5.85 3.28 11.70
CA CYS A 137 -5.50 1.91 12.07
C CYS A 137 -3.98 1.72 11.94
N ARG A 138 -3.35 1.10 12.94
CA ARG A 138 -1.89 0.95 12.99
C ARG A 138 -1.44 -0.43 13.45
N VAL A 139 -0.16 -0.70 13.24
CA VAL A 139 0.57 -1.83 13.80
C VAL A 139 1.80 -1.26 14.49
N ASN A 140 1.73 -1.02 15.80
CA ASN A 140 2.81 -0.66 16.70
C ASN A 140 4.01 0.10 16.05
N GLY A 141 3.77 1.29 15.50
CA GLY A 141 4.81 2.19 14.98
C GLY A 141 5.50 1.79 13.67
N VAL A 142 5.15 0.65 13.08
CA VAL A 142 5.81 0.11 11.87
C VAL A 142 4.80 -0.38 10.82
N THR A 143 3.65 0.25 10.76
CA THR A 143 2.51 -0.15 9.91
C THR A 143 2.91 -0.38 8.46
N ALA A 144 3.60 0.57 7.82
CA ALA A 144 3.98 0.47 6.41
C ALA A 144 4.87 -0.74 6.12
N ARG A 145 5.85 -1.02 7.01
CA ARG A 145 6.71 -2.19 6.88
C ARG A 145 5.93 -3.50 7.04
N HIS A 146 4.99 -3.58 7.97
CA HIS A 146 4.16 -4.75 8.16
C HIS A 146 3.25 -5.02 6.96
N ILE A 147 2.67 -3.97 6.36
CA ILE A 147 1.91 -4.07 5.10
C ILE A 147 2.80 -4.66 4.00
N LEU A 148 3.98 -4.09 3.81
CA LEU A 148 4.90 -4.55 2.77
C LEU A 148 5.32 -6.01 2.98
N VAL A 149 5.58 -6.42 4.22
CA VAL A 149 5.92 -7.81 4.57
C VAL A 149 4.74 -8.75 4.33
N ALA A 150 3.52 -8.35 4.66
CA ALA A 150 2.32 -9.15 4.41
C ALA A 150 2.10 -9.37 2.91
N LEU A 151 2.18 -8.31 2.10
CA LEU A 151 2.10 -8.39 0.64
C LEU A 151 3.24 -9.25 0.06
N ALA A 152 4.45 -9.09 0.57
CA ALA A 152 5.61 -9.86 0.11
C ALA A 152 5.45 -11.38 0.33
N LYS A 153 4.82 -11.78 1.42
CA LYS A 153 4.51 -13.20 1.67
C LYS A 153 3.57 -13.75 0.59
N GLN A 154 2.56 -12.98 0.18
CA GLN A 154 1.65 -13.39 -0.89
C GLN A 154 2.36 -13.44 -2.25
N ILE A 155 3.13 -12.42 -2.60
CA ILE A 155 3.94 -12.37 -3.84
C ILE A 155 4.85 -13.59 -3.93
N LYS A 156 5.51 -13.95 -2.82
CA LYS A 156 6.36 -15.14 -2.74
C LYS A 156 5.56 -16.43 -2.92
N LYS A 157 4.36 -16.53 -2.34
CA LYS A 157 3.46 -17.68 -2.50
C LYS A 157 3.05 -17.89 -3.94
N HIS A 158 2.88 -16.83 -4.72
CA HIS A 158 2.58 -16.86 -6.15
C HIS A 158 3.85 -17.02 -7.03
N ASN A 159 5.04 -17.15 -6.45
CA ASN A 159 6.31 -17.30 -7.15
C ASN A 159 6.61 -16.17 -8.17
N VAL A 160 6.18 -14.95 -7.89
CA VAL A 160 6.46 -13.80 -8.78
C VAL A 160 7.96 -13.53 -8.83
N PRO A 161 8.60 -13.54 -10.00
CA PRO A 161 10.03 -13.23 -10.15
C PRO A 161 10.32 -11.78 -9.77
N ILE A 162 11.39 -11.57 -9.00
CA ILE A 162 11.84 -10.25 -8.57
C ILE A 162 13.29 -10.07 -8.96
N ASP A 163 13.54 -9.13 -9.88
CA ASP A 163 14.88 -8.75 -10.28
C ASP A 163 15.34 -7.57 -9.42
N GLU A 164 16.28 -7.81 -8.53
CA GLU A 164 16.88 -6.80 -7.67
C GLU A 164 18.07 -6.11 -8.35
N ASN A 165 18.40 -4.90 -7.92
CA ASN A 165 19.48 -4.07 -8.46
C ASN A 165 19.32 -3.75 -9.95
N ILE A 166 18.08 -3.64 -10.41
CA ILE A 166 17.72 -3.31 -11.78
C ILE A 166 17.18 -1.88 -11.86
N MET A 167 17.84 -1.04 -12.64
CA MET A 167 17.36 0.31 -12.92
C MET A 167 16.67 0.36 -14.28
N VAL A 168 15.35 0.61 -14.26
CA VAL A 168 14.58 0.91 -15.47
C VAL A 168 14.81 2.38 -15.82
N PHE A 169 15.31 2.67 -17.02
CA PHE A 169 15.67 4.02 -17.44
C PHE A 169 14.94 4.48 -18.71
N LYS A 170 14.26 3.59 -19.44
CA LYS A 170 13.56 3.93 -20.67
C LYS A 170 12.41 2.95 -20.92
N LEU A 171 11.27 3.48 -21.34
CA LEU A 171 10.20 2.77 -22.01
C LEU A 171 10.40 2.92 -23.53
N LEU A 172 10.16 1.85 -24.28
CA LEU A 172 10.36 1.82 -25.75
C LEU A 172 9.03 1.98 -26.46
#